data_1909718878c386dfdb145813f4be1b52
#
_entry.id   1909718878c386dfdb145813f4be1b52
#
_cell.length_a   1.000
_cell.length_b   1.000
_cell.length_c   1.000
_cell.angle_alpha   90.00
_cell.angle_beta   90.00
_cell.angle_gamma   90.00
#
_symmetry.space_group_name_H-M   'P 1'
#
loop_
_entity.id
_entity.type
_entity.pdbx_description
1 polymer ?
#
loop_
_entity_poly.entity_id
_entity_poly.type
_entity_poly.pdbx_seq_one_letter_code
_entity_poly.pdbx_strand_id
1 'polypeptide(L)'
;MNTLRAASMILGGALSIAAHAGNYQDLWWNQAESGWGVNIIQQADILVATWFIYDTDGKPLWLLATAAKSGGTSYTGEVYKFTGPPYAATSFDPKAVTETVAGTAQFNFTDLASGSVTYTVNGTTITKSIVRQSYAPPKIDGTYVTSTIRVRSGCSDSSQNGTVFLYNRAYDFYRADSTLFVDYGGVDAAGTFIGTCSAMGTMVAHGSIASLSAPFTCLNGNTGTLTISDLRVTDLGILGSFVWQYDAASSNCKVVDSISGARQQAVPLL
;
A
#
# COMPACT_ATOMS: atom_id res chain seq x y z
N MET A 1 -62.75 12.48 -9.71
CA MET A 1 -61.43 13.16 -9.81
C MET A 1 -60.46 12.38 -8.96
N ASN A 2 -59.69 11.46 -9.56
CA ASN A 2 -58.71 10.62 -8.87
C ASN A 2 -57.33 11.23 -9.07
N THR A 3 -56.71 11.70 -8.02
CA THR A 3 -55.34 12.20 -8.00
C THR A 3 -54.39 11.05 -7.74
N LEU A 4 -53.69 10.57 -8.80
CA LEU A 4 -52.52 9.68 -8.64
C LEU A 4 -51.38 10.45 -8.01
N ARG A 5 -50.94 10.00 -6.82
CA ARG A 5 -49.66 10.43 -6.21
C ARG A 5 -48.54 9.52 -6.75
N ALA A 6 -47.67 10.11 -7.54
CA ALA A 6 -46.43 9.46 -7.95
C ALA A 6 -45.46 9.46 -6.78
N ALA A 7 -45.08 8.26 -6.29
CA ALA A 7 -44.03 8.09 -5.31
C ALA A 7 -42.71 8.02 -6.06
N SER A 8 -41.86 9.06 -5.94
CA SER A 8 -40.48 9.03 -6.42
C SER A 8 -39.64 8.17 -5.49
N MET A 9 -39.28 6.97 -5.95
CA MET A 9 -38.21 6.17 -5.31
C MET A 9 -36.85 6.81 -5.65
N ILE A 10 -36.24 7.43 -4.65
CA ILE A 10 -34.82 7.82 -4.73
C ILE A 10 -34.01 6.54 -4.51
N LEU A 11 -33.48 6.01 -5.60
CA LEU A 11 -32.49 4.90 -5.57
C LEU A 11 -31.18 5.50 -5.07
N GLY A 12 -30.92 5.45 -3.76
CA GLY A 12 -29.65 5.79 -3.15
C GLY A 12 -28.60 4.75 -3.56
N GLY A 13 -27.93 4.97 -4.68
CA GLY A 13 -26.75 4.21 -5.07
C GLY A 13 -25.65 4.44 -4.04
N ALA A 14 -25.37 3.46 -3.19
CA ALA A 14 -24.14 3.43 -2.41
C ALA A 14 -22.97 3.37 -3.40
N LEU A 15 -22.25 4.48 -3.60
CA LEU A 15 -20.94 4.46 -4.25
C LEU A 15 -20.03 3.63 -3.33
N SER A 16 -19.86 2.37 -3.66
CA SER A 16 -18.79 1.56 -3.09
C SER A 16 -17.48 2.19 -3.57
N ILE A 17 -16.82 2.96 -2.71
CA ILE A 17 -15.43 3.35 -2.92
C ILE A 17 -14.68 2.02 -2.99
N ALA A 18 -14.25 1.63 -4.18
CA ALA A 18 -13.41 0.46 -4.36
C ALA A 18 -12.19 0.67 -3.47
N ALA A 19 -12.13 -0.07 -2.36
CA ALA A 19 -10.92 -0.17 -1.58
C ALA A 19 -9.83 -0.56 -2.58
N HIS A 20 -8.79 0.26 -2.72
CA HIS A 20 -7.64 -0.09 -3.53
C HIS A 20 -7.20 -1.46 -3.06
N ALA A 21 -7.21 -2.45 -3.96
CA ALA A 21 -6.72 -3.79 -3.65
C ALA A 21 -5.29 -3.61 -3.14
N GLY A 22 -5.06 -3.98 -1.88
CA GLY A 22 -3.76 -3.81 -1.26
C GLY A 22 -2.72 -4.52 -2.11
N ASN A 23 -1.59 -3.88 -2.39
CA ASN A 23 -0.48 -4.55 -3.03
C ASN A 23 0.46 -5.07 -1.95
N TYR A 24 0.51 -6.39 -1.81
CA TYR A 24 1.31 -7.09 -0.80
C TYR A 24 2.66 -7.58 -1.35
N GLN A 25 3.00 -7.23 -2.58
CA GLN A 25 4.31 -7.55 -3.15
C GLN A 25 5.42 -6.97 -2.31
N ASP A 26 6.28 -7.82 -1.78
CA ASP A 26 7.50 -7.48 -1.04
C ASP A 26 8.16 -8.74 -0.45
N LEU A 27 9.25 -8.55 0.29
CA LEU A 27 9.82 -9.54 1.19
C LEU A 27 9.18 -9.40 2.59
N TRP A 28 8.72 -10.52 3.13
CA TRP A 28 8.04 -10.61 4.42
C TRP A 28 8.79 -11.55 5.37
N TRP A 29 8.79 -11.24 6.64
CA TRP A 29 9.52 -11.99 7.65
C TRP A 29 8.88 -11.85 9.04
N ASN A 30 9.38 -12.61 10.00
CA ASN A 30 9.10 -12.40 11.42
C ASN A 30 10.37 -11.87 12.10
N GLN A 31 10.31 -10.66 12.66
CA GLN A 31 11.47 -10.03 13.29
C GLN A 31 12.03 -10.83 14.47
N ALA A 32 11.18 -11.54 15.23
CA ALA A 32 11.59 -12.37 16.36
C ALA A 32 12.21 -13.70 15.92
N GLU A 33 12.08 -14.07 14.64
CA GLU A 33 12.55 -15.35 14.08
C GLU A 33 13.43 -15.10 12.84
N SER A 34 14.44 -14.25 12.97
CA SER A 34 15.34 -13.95 11.84
C SER A 34 16.03 -15.21 11.32
N GLY A 35 16.08 -15.35 10.00
CA GLY A 35 16.70 -16.50 9.31
C GLY A 35 15.76 -17.20 8.33
N TRP A 36 14.48 -16.84 8.30
CA TRP A 36 13.51 -17.28 7.30
C TRP A 36 12.73 -16.09 6.76
N GLY A 37 12.09 -16.26 5.61
CA GLY A 37 11.24 -15.24 5.00
C GLY A 37 10.41 -15.79 3.86
N VAL A 38 9.49 -14.97 3.40
CA VAL A 38 8.67 -15.24 2.22
C VAL A 38 8.69 -14.05 1.28
N ASN A 39 9.10 -14.28 0.04
CA ASN A 39 8.99 -13.27 -1.02
C ASN A 39 7.63 -13.42 -1.69
N ILE A 40 6.87 -12.32 -1.73
CA ILE A 40 5.54 -12.28 -2.34
C ILE A 40 5.59 -11.41 -3.59
N ILE A 41 5.17 -11.97 -4.71
CA ILE A 41 4.85 -11.27 -5.95
C ILE A 41 3.33 -11.26 -6.07
N GLN A 42 2.75 -10.13 -6.44
CA GLN A 42 1.30 -10.02 -6.64
C GLN A 42 0.98 -9.64 -8.09
N GLN A 43 0.07 -10.39 -8.70
CA GLN A 43 -0.51 -10.09 -10.00
C GLN A 43 -2.03 -10.14 -9.87
N ALA A 44 -2.67 -8.98 -9.93
CA ALA A 44 -4.12 -8.83 -9.67
C ALA A 44 -4.51 -9.49 -8.32
N ASP A 45 -5.40 -10.48 -8.36
CA ASP A 45 -5.89 -11.21 -7.19
C ASP A 45 -5.13 -12.53 -6.93
N ILE A 46 -3.92 -12.68 -7.46
CA ILE A 46 -3.05 -13.84 -7.26
C ILE A 46 -1.77 -13.40 -6.56
N LEU A 47 -1.39 -14.12 -5.51
CA LEU A 47 -0.06 -14.07 -4.91
C LEU A 47 0.75 -15.28 -5.37
N VAL A 48 2.00 -15.05 -5.74
CA VAL A 48 3.03 -16.07 -5.86
C VAL A 48 4.01 -15.85 -4.73
N ALA A 49 4.10 -16.81 -3.81
CA ALA A 49 4.90 -16.71 -2.61
C ALA A 49 6.01 -17.76 -2.62
N THR A 50 7.25 -17.32 -2.41
CA THR A 50 8.41 -18.20 -2.30
C THR A 50 8.98 -18.12 -0.90
N TRP A 51 9.00 -19.24 -0.16
CA TRP A 51 9.61 -19.34 1.16
C TRP A 51 11.08 -19.71 1.06
N PHE A 52 11.86 -19.09 1.91
CA PHE A 52 13.22 -19.44 2.26
C PHE A 52 13.21 -19.94 3.71
N ILE A 53 13.16 -21.26 3.90
CA ILE A 53 13.04 -21.92 5.21
C ILE A 53 14.00 -23.10 5.31
N TYR A 54 13.82 -23.91 6.33
CA TYR A 54 14.63 -25.13 6.54
C TYR A 54 13.72 -26.34 6.64
N ASP A 55 14.20 -27.48 6.12
CA ASP A 55 13.54 -28.77 6.29
C ASP A 55 13.77 -29.33 7.72
N THR A 56 13.14 -30.41 8.03
CA THR A 56 13.23 -31.07 9.35
C THR A 56 14.64 -31.52 9.75
N ASP A 57 15.53 -31.67 8.78
CA ASP A 57 16.96 -31.97 9.01
C ASP A 57 17.85 -30.70 9.07
N GLY A 58 17.24 -29.50 9.07
CA GLY A 58 17.93 -28.22 9.13
C GLY A 58 18.54 -27.75 7.81
N LYS A 59 18.33 -28.47 6.71
CA LYS A 59 18.83 -28.05 5.40
C LYS A 59 17.95 -26.98 4.77
N PRO A 60 18.52 -26.09 3.94
CA PRO A 60 17.75 -25.11 3.21
C PRO A 60 16.62 -25.75 2.40
N LEU A 61 15.42 -25.21 2.53
CA LEU A 61 14.24 -25.60 1.78
C LEU A 61 13.60 -24.35 1.19
N TRP A 62 13.29 -24.40 -0.10
CA TRP A 62 12.42 -23.42 -0.70
C TRP A 62 11.09 -24.06 -1.11
N LEU A 63 10.01 -23.32 -0.90
CA LEU A 63 8.66 -23.72 -1.26
C LEU A 63 8.05 -22.61 -2.09
N LEU A 64 7.10 -22.96 -2.94
CA LEU A 64 6.34 -22.00 -3.72
C LEU A 64 4.84 -22.22 -3.47
N ALA A 65 4.09 -21.14 -3.31
CA ALA A 65 2.63 -21.19 -3.36
C ALA A 65 2.09 -20.23 -4.40
N THR A 66 1.00 -20.67 -5.05
CA THR A 66 0.14 -19.80 -5.85
C THR A 66 -1.18 -19.67 -5.12
N ALA A 67 -1.45 -18.49 -4.53
CA ALA A 67 -2.60 -18.24 -3.68
C ALA A 67 -3.55 -17.23 -4.33
N ALA A 68 -4.78 -17.64 -4.60
CA ALA A 68 -5.84 -16.77 -5.09
C ALA A 68 -6.52 -16.03 -3.94
N LYS A 69 -7.03 -14.83 -4.22
CA LYS A 69 -7.81 -14.06 -3.25
C LYS A 69 -9.06 -14.84 -2.86
N SER A 70 -9.22 -15.09 -1.57
CA SER A 70 -10.33 -15.86 -1.00
C SER A 70 -11.39 -15.00 -0.30
N GLY A 71 -11.09 -13.70 -0.08
CA GLY A 71 -12.02 -12.72 0.47
C GLY A 71 -11.27 -11.61 1.22
N GLY A 72 -11.77 -10.38 1.15
CA GLY A 72 -11.16 -9.23 1.82
C GLY A 72 -9.67 -9.09 1.52
N THR A 73 -8.82 -9.27 2.53
CA THR A 73 -7.36 -9.23 2.46
C THR A 73 -6.71 -10.62 2.59
N SER A 74 -7.50 -11.69 2.37
CA SER A 74 -7.08 -13.08 2.51
C SER A 74 -6.83 -13.73 1.16
N TYR A 75 -5.79 -14.59 1.10
CA TYR A 75 -5.40 -15.36 -0.09
C TYR A 75 -5.12 -16.80 0.33
N THR A 76 -5.54 -17.78 -0.49
CA THR A 76 -5.38 -19.20 -0.19
C THR A 76 -4.95 -19.95 -1.43
N GLY A 77 -4.03 -20.93 -1.27
CA GLY A 77 -3.56 -21.75 -2.37
C GLY A 77 -2.74 -22.95 -1.94
N GLU A 78 -2.31 -23.72 -2.92
CA GLU A 78 -1.46 -24.89 -2.70
C GLU A 78 0.01 -24.48 -2.55
N VAL A 79 0.74 -25.27 -1.76
CA VAL A 79 2.20 -25.16 -1.57
C VAL A 79 2.87 -26.30 -2.31
N TYR A 80 3.90 -25.97 -3.06
CA TYR A 80 4.64 -26.89 -3.91
C TYR A 80 6.10 -27.00 -3.47
N LYS A 81 6.65 -28.20 -3.61
CA LYS A 81 8.06 -28.51 -3.53
C LYS A 81 8.54 -28.98 -4.90
N PHE A 82 9.77 -28.59 -5.26
CA PHE A 82 10.35 -28.92 -6.55
C PHE A 82 11.67 -29.65 -6.39
N THR A 83 11.94 -30.56 -7.32
CA THR A 83 13.27 -31.12 -7.58
C THR A 83 13.60 -30.99 -9.05
N GLY A 84 14.89 -30.96 -9.39
CA GLY A 84 15.29 -30.78 -10.80
C GLY A 84 16.79 -30.93 -11.00
N PRO A 85 17.27 -30.70 -12.22
CA PRO A 85 18.69 -30.74 -12.53
C PRO A 85 19.50 -29.80 -11.65
N PRO A 86 20.75 -30.17 -11.26
CA PRO A 86 21.61 -29.29 -10.49
C PRO A 86 21.97 -28.04 -11.32
N TYR A 87 22.18 -26.90 -10.62
CA TYR A 87 22.48 -25.62 -11.25
C TYR A 87 23.75 -25.65 -12.14
N ALA A 88 24.67 -26.57 -11.84
CA ALA A 88 25.92 -26.75 -12.58
C ALA A 88 25.80 -27.77 -13.73
N ALA A 89 24.60 -28.24 -14.06
CA ALA A 89 24.41 -29.13 -15.20
C ALA A 89 24.79 -28.40 -16.51
N THR A 90 25.47 -29.11 -17.42
CA THR A 90 25.85 -28.54 -18.74
C THR A 90 24.70 -28.25 -19.66
N SER A 91 23.55 -28.91 -19.42
CA SER A 91 22.27 -28.63 -20.08
C SER A 91 21.13 -28.77 -19.07
N PHE A 92 20.14 -27.87 -19.14
CA PHE A 92 18.94 -27.96 -18.32
C PHE A 92 17.87 -28.76 -19.08
N ASP A 93 17.46 -29.88 -18.48
CA ASP A 93 16.32 -30.65 -19.00
C ASP A 93 15.04 -30.30 -18.21
N PRO A 94 14.08 -29.57 -18.79
CA PRO A 94 12.85 -29.22 -18.09
C PRO A 94 11.98 -30.43 -17.75
N LYS A 95 12.13 -31.56 -18.42
CA LYS A 95 11.39 -32.81 -18.12
C LYS A 95 11.90 -33.51 -16.87
N ALA A 96 13.10 -33.18 -16.41
CA ALA A 96 13.65 -33.68 -15.15
C ALA A 96 13.19 -32.87 -13.92
N VAL A 97 12.41 -31.81 -14.14
CA VAL A 97 11.78 -31.05 -13.03
C VAL A 97 10.55 -31.82 -12.55
N THR A 98 10.49 -32.08 -11.26
CA THR A 98 9.33 -32.68 -10.61
C THR A 98 8.70 -31.65 -9.66
N GLU A 99 7.40 -31.44 -9.82
CA GLU A 99 6.57 -30.65 -8.92
C GLU A 99 5.74 -31.58 -8.05
N THR A 100 5.68 -31.30 -6.75
CA THR A 100 4.89 -32.08 -5.78
C THR A 100 4.11 -31.13 -4.89
N VAL A 101 2.81 -31.36 -4.75
CA VAL A 101 1.98 -30.64 -3.77
C VAL A 101 2.44 -31.06 -2.36
N ALA A 102 2.97 -30.12 -1.61
CA ALA A 102 3.47 -30.33 -0.26
C ALA A 102 2.43 -29.96 0.81
N GLY A 103 1.39 -29.18 0.43
CA GLY A 103 0.33 -28.74 1.33
C GLY A 103 -0.42 -27.52 0.86
N THR A 104 -0.81 -26.66 1.80
CA THR A 104 -1.60 -25.43 1.53
C THR A 104 -1.04 -24.23 2.29
N ALA A 105 -1.34 -23.02 1.83
CA ALA A 105 -1.04 -21.78 2.53
C ALA A 105 -2.24 -20.84 2.50
N GLN A 106 -2.39 -20.08 3.59
CA GLN A 106 -3.33 -18.97 3.70
C GLN A 106 -2.59 -17.73 4.23
N PHE A 107 -2.68 -16.65 3.47
CA PHE A 107 -2.19 -15.33 3.87
C PHE A 107 -3.38 -14.48 4.32
N ASN A 108 -3.25 -13.83 5.48
CA ASN A 108 -4.25 -12.89 6.01
C ASN A 108 -3.53 -11.59 6.36
N PHE A 109 -3.73 -10.55 5.57
CA PHE A 109 -3.11 -9.25 5.82
C PHE A 109 -4.02 -8.40 6.69
N THR A 110 -3.46 -7.86 7.78
CA THR A 110 -4.17 -6.94 8.70
C THR A 110 -4.19 -5.53 8.10
N ASP A 111 -3.08 -5.17 7.47
CA ASP A 111 -2.86 -3.92 6.74
C ASP A 111 -1.79 -4.14 5.65
N LEU A 112 -1.31 -3.06 5.03
CA LEU A 112 -0.29 -3.15 3.97
C LEU A 112 1.11 -3.51 4.47
N ALA A 113 1.36 -3.45 5.78
CA ALA A 113 2.68 -3.66 6.39
C ALA A 113 2.77 -4.92 7.24
N SER A 114 1.63 -5.48 7.66
CA SER A 114 1.55 -6.59 8.60
C SER A 114 0.48 -7.62 8.22
N GLY A 115 0.64 -8.84 8.71
CA GLY A 115 -0.28 -9.94 8.49
C GLY A 115 0.17 -11.23 9.15
N SER A 116 -0.45 -12.31 8.71
CA SER A 116 -0.06 -13.67 9.10
C SER A 116 -0.07 -14.61 7.90
N VAL A 117 0.74 -15.63 7.97
CA VAL A 117 0.68 -16.77 7.07
C VAL A 117 0.47 -18.04 7.87
N THR A 118 -0.54 -18.82 7.50
CA THR A 118 -0.76 -20.20 7.98
C THR A 118 -0.44 -21.13 6.83
N TYR A 119 0.49 -22.04 7.02
CA TYR A 119 0.85 -23.03 6.00
C TYR A 119 0.91 -24.44 6.60
N THR A 120 0.47 -25.40 5.81
CA THR A 120 0.58 -26.82 6.13
C THR A 120 1.55 -27.45 5.16
N VAL A 121 2.58 -28.11 5.67
CA VAL A 121 3.59 -28.82 4.86
C VAL A 121 3.80 -30.20 5.49
N ASN A 122 3.71 -31.25 4.68
CA ASN A 122 3.84 -32.63 5.12
C ASN A 122 2.95 -32.97 6.36
N GLY A 123 1.73 -32.42 6.40
CA GLY A 123 0.76 -32.64 7.50
C GLY A 123 1.00 -31.78 8.75
N THR A 124 2.06 -30.98 8.81
CA THR A 124 2.32 -30.06 9.93
C THR A 124 1.81 -28.66 9.58
N THR A 125 0.91 -28.12 10.41
CA THR A 125 0.36 -26.76 10.25
C THR A 125 1.07 -25.78 11.17
N ILE A 126 1.53 -24.67 10.61
CA ILE A 126 2.25 -23.61 11.31
C ILE A 126 1.62 -22.26 10.94
N THR A 127 1.42 -21.41 11.95
CA THR A 127 0.99 -20.02 11.76
C THR A 127 2.09 -19.08 12.23
N LYS A 128 2.45 -18.11 11.39
CA LYS A 128 3.48 -17.10 11.66
C LYS A 128 2.91 -15.70 11.42
N SER A 129 3.17 -14.77 12.35
CA SER A 129 3.02 -13.35 12.09
C SER A 129 4.11 -12.90 11.14
N ILE A 130 3.78 -12.07 10.20
CA ILE A 130 4.71 -11.53 9.20
C ILE A 130 4.57 -10.01 9.09
N VAL A 131 5.69 -9.35 8.88
CA VAL A 131 5.77 -7.92 8.53
C VAL A 131 6.65 -7.75 7.30
N ARG A 132 6.49 -6.64 6.58
CA ARG A 132 7.39 -6.32 5.47
C ARG A 132 8.80 -6.11 5.98
N GLN A 133 9.78 -6.66 5.29
CA GLN A 133 11.19 -6.44 5.60
C GLN A 133 11.69 -5.16 4.90
N SER A 134 12.28 -4.26 5.68
CA SER A 134 12.86 -3.02 5.16
C SER A 134 14.38 -3.08 5.22
N TYR A 135 15.03 -2.81 4.09
CA TYR A 135 16.50 -2.70 3.99
C TYR A 135 16.95 -1.23 3.92
N ALA A 136 16.11 -0.38 3.32
CA ALA A 136 16.37 1.06 3.23
C ALA A 136 15.02 1.80 3.16
N PRO A 137 14.95 3.02 3.73
CA PRO A 137 13.77 3.86 3.55
C PRO A 137 13.68 4.33 2.09
N PRO A 138 12.45 4.55 1.55
CA PRO A 138 12.28 5.08 0.21
C PRO A 138 12.89 6.49 0.08
N LYS A 139 13.44 6.79 -1.10
CA LYS A 139 14.00 8.12 -1.44
C LYS A 139 12.88 9.07 -1.84
N ILE A 140 12.26 9.69 -0.85
CA ILE A 140 11.05 10.48 -1.04
C ILE A 140 11.32 11.95 -1.38
N ASP A 141 12.47 12.51 -1.01
CA ASP A 141 12.75 13.95 -1.11
C ASP A 141 12.51 14.48 -2.53
N GLY A 142 11.82 15.61 -2.62
CA GLY A 142 11.54 16.32 -3.87
C GLY A 142 10.08 16.73 -4.05
N THR A 143 9.85 17.55 -5.06
CA THR A 143 8.51 18.02 -5.42
C THR A 143 7.86 17.08 -6.42
N TYR A 144 6.60 16.79 -6.19
CA TYR A 144 5.78 15.91 -7.04
C TYR A 144 4.51 16.64 -7.48
N VAL A 145 4.30 16.67 -8.79
CA VAL A 145 3.03 17.14 -9.36
C VAL A 145 2.11 15.94 -9.51
N THR A 146 0.96 15.99 -8.85
CA THR A 146 0.06 14.86 -8.72
C THR A 146 -1.30 15.15 -9.34
N SER A 147 -1.91 14.10 -9.93
CA SER A 147 -3.35 14.01 -10.12
C SER A 147 -3.95 13.41 -8.86
N THR A 148 -4.96 14.09 -8.33
CA THR A 148 -5.55 13.76 -7.03
C THR A 148 -7.05 13.52 -7.20
N ILE A 149 -7.53 12.38 -6.71
CA ILE A 149 -8.95 12.12 -6.50
C ILE A 149 -9.22 12.33 -5.01
N ARG A 150 -10.05 13.30 -4.69
CA ARG A 150 -10.43 13.65 -3.31
C ARG A 150 -11.86 13.26 -3.00
N VAL A 151 -12.08 12.60 -1.88
CA VAL A 151 -13.40 12.28 -1.34
C VAL A 151 -13.52 12.86 0.07
N ARG A 152 -14.65 13.49 0.39
CA ARG A 152 -14.94 14.05 1.71
C ARG A 152 -16.02 13.26 2.44
N SER A 153 -15.89 13.15 3.77
CA SER A 153 -16.87 12.50 4.65
C SER A 153 -16.79 13.07 6.07
N GLY A 154 -17.86 12.91 6.85
CA GLY A 154 -17.91 13.32 8.25
C GLY A 154 -17.80 14.83 8.46
N CYS A 155 -18.05 15.63 7.43
CA CYS A 155 -17.98 17.10 7.51
C CYS A 155 -19.11 17.67 8.37
N SER A 156 -18.83 18.76 9.10
CA SER A 156 -19.85 19.54 9.84
C SER A 156 -20.93 20.08 8.90
N ASP A 157 -20.54 20.51 7.71
CA ASP A 157 -21.48 20.78 6.61
C ASP A 157 -21.75 19.48 5.84
N SER A 158 -22.92 18.87 6.09
CA SER A 158 -23.32 17.60 5.50
C SER A 158 -23.40 17.61 3.97
N SER A 159 -23.58 18.79 3.35
CA SER A 159 -23.62 18.94 1.88
C SER A 159 -22.29 18.61 1.22
N GLN A 160 -21.20 18.63 1.97
CA GLN A 160 -19.86 18.28 1.48
C GLN A 160 -19.57 16.78 1.52
N ASN A 161 -20.37 15.99 2.22
CA ASN A 161 -20.19 14.55 2.32
C ASN A 161 -20.46 13.85 0.99
N GLY A 162 -19.60 12.91 0.62
CA GLY A 162 -19.67 12.18 -0.64
C GLY A 162 -19.23 12.99 -1.87
N THR A 163 -18.79 14.25 -1.71
CA THR A 163 -18.28 15.03 -2.83
C THR A 163 -16.95 14.45 -3.32
N VAL A 164 -16.84 14.33 -4.65
CA VAL A 164 -15.63 13.84 -5.32
C VAL A 164 -15.04 14.96 -6.17
N PHE A 165 -13.76 15.23 -5.98
CA PHE A 165 -13.03 16.23 -6.73
C PHE A 165 -11.84 15.60 -7.45
N LEU A 166 -11.63 16.06 -8.69
CA LEU A 166 -10.46 15.72 -9.50
C LEU A 166 -9.66 16.99 -9.72
N TYR A 167 -8.40 17.01 -9.33
CA TYR A 167 -7.54 18.19 -9.52
C TYR A 167 -6.07 17.82 -9.48
N ASN A 168 -5.24 18.73 -9.98
CA ASN A 168 -3.80 18.63 -9.85
C ASN A 168 -3.33 19.38 -8.60
N ARG A 169 -2.36 18.81 -7.89
CA ARG A 169 -1.72 19.39 -6.72
C ARG A 169 -0.23 19.09 -6.76
N ALA A 170 0.51 19.85 -5.96
CA ALA A 170 1.90 19.55 -5.70
C ALA A 170 2.08 19.15 -4.24
N TYR A 171 2.96 18.20 -4.04
CA TYR A 171 3.48 17.81 -2.74
C TYR A 171 5.00 18.00 -2.78
N ASP A 172 5.54 18.65 -1.77
CA ASP A 172 6.97 18.71 -1.54
C ASP A 172 7.32 17.90 -0.31
N PHE A 173 8.26 16.99 -0.47
CA PHE A 173 8.71 16.12 0.59
C PHE A 173 10.16 16.41 0.88
N TYR A 174 10.46 16.59 2.16
CA TYR A 174 11.82 16.75 2.65
C TYR A 174 12.01 15.88 3.88
N ARG A 175 13.10 15.12 3.94
CA ARG A 175 13.43 14.28 5.06
C ARG A 175 14.67 14.75 5.77
N ALA A 176 14.59 14.87 7.10
CA ALA A 176 15.73 15.05 8.00
C ALA A 176 15.73 13.88 8.99
N ASP A 177 16.71 12.99 8.88
CA ASP A 177 16.80 11.73 9.63
C ASP A 177 15.52 10.87 9.49
N SER A 178 14.79 10.65 10.58
CA SER A 178 13.50 9.93 10.59
C SER A 178 12.29 10.85 10.42
N THR A 179 12.48 12.16 10.42
CA THR A 179 11.40 13.14 10.29
C THR A 179 11.13 13.43 8.82
N LEU A 180 9.88 13.29 8.42
CA LEU A 180 9.38 13.66 7.10
C LEU A 180 8.57 14.95 7.22
N PHE A 181 8.90 15.91 6.41
CA PHE A 181 8.15 17.14 6.17
C PHE A 181 7.34 16.94 4.89
N VAL A 182 6.07 17.28 4.94
CA VAL A 182 5.12 17.14 3.83
C VAL A 182 4.45 18.48 3.63
N ASP A 183 4.82 19.19 2.59
CA ASP A 183 4.14 20.40 2.18
C ASP A 183 3.17 20.09 1.04
N TYR A 184 1.95 20.56 1.17
CA TYR A 184 0.89 20.38 0.21
C TYR A 184 0.47 21.74 -0.35
N GLY A 185 0.33 21.82 -1.66
CA GLY A 185 -0.02 23.10 -2.31
C GLY A 185 -0.28 22.98 -3.79
N GLY A 186 0.11 24.01 -4.51
CA GLY A 186 0.08 24.11 -5.95
C GLY A 186 1.45 24.44 -6.50
N VAL A 187 1.52 24.61 -7.81
CA VAL A 187 2.63 25.24 -8.50
C VAL A 187 2.12 26.47 -9.24
N ASP A 188 2.93 27.52 -9.30
CA ASP A 188 2.63 28.71 -10.09
C ASP A 188 2.87 28.48 -11.60
N ALA A 189 2.67 29.51 -12.42
CA ALA A 189 2.88 29.44 -13.86
C ALA A 189 4.36 29.20 -14.25
N ALA A 190 5.31 29.47 -13.34
CA ALA A 190 6.73 29.20 -13.53
C ALA A 190 7.15 27.81 -13.04
N GLY A 191 6.20 27.05 -12.46
CA GLY A 191 6.46 25.71 -11.88
C GLY A 191 7.00 25.75 -10.46
N THR A 192 7.00 26.93 -9.79
CA THR A 192 7.46 27.06 -8.40
C THR A 192 6.39 26.53 -7.45
N PHE A 193 6.79 25.73 -6.48
CA PHE A 193 5.87 25.21 -5.46
C PHE A 193 5.36 26.33 -4.55
N ILE A 194 4.04 26.36 -4.34
CA ILE A 194 3.36 27.25 -3.39
C ILE A 194 2.63 26.40 -2.36
N GLY A 195 3.25 26.25 -1.18
CA GLY A 195 2.67 25.51 -0.06
C GLY A 195 1.41 26.18 0.50
N THR A 196 0.44 25.38 0.87
CA THR A 196 -0.80 25.85 1.54
C THR A 196 -1.03 25.16 2.88
N CYS A 197 -0.55 23.95 3.06
CA CYS A 197 -0.59 23.20 4.32
C CYS A 197 0.74 22.47 4.50
N SER A 198 1.18 22.32 5.75
CA SER A 198 2.41 21.62 6.12
C SER A 198 2.13 20.60 7.21
N ALA A 199 2.75 19.42 7.10
CA ALA A 199 2.74 18.38 8.13
C ALA A 199 4.17 17.92 8.40
N MET A 200 4.44 17.50 9.64
CA MET A 200 5.77 17.02 10.04
C MET A 200 5.62 15.89 11.06
N GLY A 201 6.27 14.76 10.81
CA GLY A 201 6.23 13.61 11.70
C GLY A 201 7.25 12.54 11.36
N THR A 202 7.26 11.46 12.14
CA THR A 202 8.18 10.34 11.92
C THR A 202 7.67 9.48 10.75
N MET A 203 8.51 9.32 9.74
CA MET A 203 8.26 8.37 8.65
C MET A 203 8.68 6.96 9.06
N VAL A 204 7.80 6.00 8.85
CA VAL A 204 8.09 4.57 9.07
C VAL A 204 8.14 3.86 7.71
N ALA A 205 9.27 3.21 7.45
CA ALA A 205 9.44 2.38 6.24
C ALA A 205 8.95 0.95 6.51
N HIS A 206 8.19 0.41 5.58
CA HIS A 206 7.68 -0.96 5.58
C HIS A 206 7.99 -1.59 4.22
N GLY A 207 9.21 -2.14 4.08
CA GLY A 207 9.69 -2.63 2.78
C GLY A 207 9.69 -1.53 1.72
N SER A 208 8.94 -1.74 0.65
CA SER A 208 8.82 -0.81 -0.49
C SER A 208 7.82 0.33 -0.28
N ILE A 209 7.14 0.38 0.87
CA ILE A 209 6.17 1.43 1.20
C ILE A 209 6.61 2.23 2.43
N ALA A 210 6.05 3.43 2.58
CA ALA A 210 6.22 4.25 3.77
C ALA A 210 4.88 4.68 4.35
N SER A 211 4.87 4.94 5.64
CA SER A 211 3.74 5.51 6.37
C SER A 211 4.15 6.72 7.19
N LEU A 212 3.19 7.59 7.48
CA LEU A 212 3.32 8.77 8.33
C LEU A 212 1.99 9.01 9.04
N SER A 213 2.04 9.42 10.28
CA SER A 213 0.91 10.08 10.97
C SER A 213 1.45 11.33 11.65
N ALA A 214 0.93 12.50 11.28
CA ALA A 214 1.47 13.78 11.70
C ALA A 214 0.37 14.84 11.84
N PRO A 215 0.48 15.80 12.77
CA PRO A 215 -0.33 16.99 12.76
C PRO A 215 -0.02 17.82 11.52
N PHE A 216 -1.04 18.53 11.00
CA PHE A 216 -0.87 19.51 9.93
C PHE A 216 -1.47 20.86 10.29
N THR A 217 -0.94 21.91 9.66
CA THR A 217 -1.46 23.26 9.74
C THR A 217 -1.47 23.88 8.34
N CYS A 218 -2.54 24.60 8.03
CA CYS A 218 -2.71 25.30 6.77
C CYS A 218 -2.66 26.83 6.96
N LEU A 219 -2.28 27.56 5.92
CA LEU A 219 -2.21 29.03 5.94
C LEU A 219 -3.55 29.71 6.25
N ASN A 220 -4.67 29.08 5.97
CA ASN A 220 -6.02 29.57 6.30
C ASN A 220 -6.43 29.26 7.75
N GLY A 221 -5.53 28.77 8.59
CA GLY A 221 -5.75 28.43 9.99
C GLY A 221 -6.37 27.05 10.24
N ASN A 222 -6.67 26.26 9.20
CA ASN A 222 -7.15 24.90 9.40
C ASN A 222 -6.04 24.01 9.95
N THR A 223 -6.41 23.13 10.87
CA THR A 223 -5.53 22.15 11.52
C THR A 223 -6.14 20.74 11.51
N GLY A 224 -5.35 19.74 11.85
CA GLY A 224 -5.79 18.37 11.94
C GLY A 224 -4.65 17.35 11.91
N THR A 225 -4.96 16.12 11.51
CA THR A 225 -4.00 15.03 11.37
C THR A 225 -3.95 14.53 9.93
N LEU A 226 -2.74 14.44 9.37
CA LEU A 226 -2.46 13.76 8.11
C LEU A 226 -1.99 12.33 8.42
N THR A 227 -2.63 11.35 7.81
CA THR A 227 -2.19 9.95 7.82
C THR A 227 -1.91 9.49 6.39
N ILE A 228 -0.72 8.98 6.17
CA ILE A 228 -0.28 8.32 4.93
C ILE A 228 0.02 6.87 5.29
N SER A 229 -0.60 5.90 4.63
CA SER A 229 -0.47 4.48 4.98
C SER A 229 0.26 3.63 3.94
N ASP A 230 0.35 4.08 2.69
CA ASP A 230 0.81 3.27 1.55
C ASP A 230 1.63 4.07 0.54
N LEU A 231 2.43 5.01 1.01
CA LEU A 231 3.25 5.83 0.11
C LEU A 231 4.29 4.97 -0.59
N ARG A 232 4.20 4.92 -1.88
CA ARG A 232 5.16 4.27 -2.78
C ARG A 232 5.90 5.32 -3.57
N VAL A 233 7.21 5.17 -3.62
CA VAL A 233 8.11 6.10 -4.28
C VAL A 233 8.95 5.33 -5.29
N THR A 234 9.03 5.86 -6.49
CA THR A 234 9.94 5.42 -7.55
C THR A 234 10.81 6.59 -7.99
N ASP A 235 11.81 6.32 -8.80
CA ASP A 235 12.63 7.41 -9.38
C ASP A 235 11.82 8.39 -10.23
N LEU A 236 10.68 7.93 -10.76
CA LEU A 236 9.82 8.72 -11.66
C LEU A 236 8.67 9.43 -10.93
N GLY A 237 8.24 8.92 -9.77
CA GLY A 237 7.05 9.51 -9.14
C GLY A 237 6.61 8.85 -7.85
N ILE A 238 5.42 9.24 -7.42
CA ILE A 238 4.77 8.74 -6.20
C ILE A 238 3.36 8.22 -6.48
N LEU A 239 2.92 7.31 -5.61
CA LEU A 239 1.56 6.81 -5.52
C LEU A 239 1.21 6.64 -4.04
N GLY A 240 0.00 7.01 -3.63
CA GLY A 240 -0.43 6.79 -2.24
C GLY A 240 -1.83 7.28 -1.93
N SER A 241 -2.27 6.98 -0.71
CA SER A 241 -3.52 7.45 -0.14
C SER A 241 -3.24 8.31 1.10
N PHE A 242 -3.70 9.55 1.08
CA PHE A 242 -3.49 10.54 2.12
C PHE A 242 -4.82 10.85 2.77
N VAL A 243 -4.92 10.63 4.06
CA VAL A 243 -6.11 10.92 4.86
C VAL A 243 -5.85 12.17 5.70
N TRP A 244 -6.57 13.24 5.40
CA TRP A 244 -6.57 14.48 6.14
C TRP A 244 -7.81 14.50 7.05
N GLN A 245 -7.61 14.34 8.35
CA GLN A 245 -8.66 14.51 9.34
C GLN A 245 -8.58 15.93 9.90
N TYR A 246 -9.51 16.78 9.50
CA TYR A 246 -9.59 18.15 9.99
C TYR A 246 -10.18 18.18 11.39
N ASP A 247 -9.68 19.08 12.25
CA ASP A 247 -10.23 19.31 13.57
C ASP A 247 -11.65 19.90 13.53
N ALA A 248 -12.40 19.73 14.61
CA ALA A 248 -13.78 20.23 14.71
C ALA A 248 -13.88 21.74 14.49
N ALA A 249 -12.89 22.52 14.94
CA ALA A 249 -12.79 23.97 14.72
C ALA A 249 -12.54 24.32 13.23
N SER A 250 -12.02 23.40 12.43
CA SER A 250 -11.65 23.62 11.03
C SER A 250 -12.72 23.19 10.04
N SER A 251 -13.49 22.16 10.26
CA SER A 251 -14.60 21.67 9.44
C SER A 251 -15.03 20.25 9.82
N ASN A 252 -14.30 19.60 10.69
CA ASN A 252 -14.47 18.20 11.10
C ASN A 252 -14.60 17.22 9.92
N CYS A 253 -14.01 17.56 8.76
CA CYS A 253 -14.02 16.69 7.58
C CYS A 253 -12.92 15.65 7.64
N LYS A 254 -13.24 14.41 7.28
CA LYS A 254 -12.28 13.44 6.81
C LYS A 254 -12.17 13.54 5.30
N VAL A 255 -10.98 13.82 4.82
CA VAL A 255 -10.66 13.96 3.39
C VAL A 255 -9.70 12.86 2.99
N VAL A 256 -10.07 12.06 2.01
CA VAL A 256 -9.21 11.01 1.46
C VAL A 256 -8.75 11.44 0.07
N ASP A 257 -7.46 11.59 -0.09
CA ASP A 257 -6.78 11.88 -1.36
C ASP A 257 -6.08 10.64 -1.87
N SER A 258 -6.55 10.10 -2.99
CA SER A 258 -5.78 9.12 -3.77
C SER A 258 -4.92 9.88 -4.76
N ILE A 259 -3.61 9.77 -4.62
CA ILE A 259 -2.64 10.54 -5.42
C ILE A 259 -1.83 9.63 -6.32
N SER A 260 -1.51 10.15 -7.50
CA SER A 260 -0.52 9.60 -8.41
C SER A 260 0.19 10.78 -9.09
N GLY A 261 1.51 10.78 -9.12
CA GLY A 261 2.23 11.93 -9.66
C GLY A 261 3.66 11.65 -10.05
N ALA A 262 4.18 12.54 -10.90
CA ALA A 262 5.55 12.54 -11.36
C ALA A 262 6.43 13.42 -10.45
N ARG A 263 7.68 13.00 -10.24
CA ARG A 263 8.71 13.82 -9.62
C ARG A 263 9.05 14.95 -10.56
N GLN A 264 8.98 16.19 -10.06
CA GLN A 264 9.48 17.33 -10.80
C GLN A 264 11.01 17.24 -10.88
N GLN A 265 11.54 17.05 -12.07
CA GLN A 265 12.98 17.12 -12.27
C GLN A 265 13.38 18.58 -12.30
N ALA A 266 14.48 18.95 -11.62
CA ALA A 266 15.09 20.24 -11.81
C ALA A 266 15.45 20.36 -13.30
N VAL A 267 14.83 21.30 -14.01
CA VAL A 267 15.21 21.60 -15.39
C VAL A 267 16.66 22.14 -15.33
N PRO A 268 17.63 21.49 -15.97
CA PRO A 268 18.95 22.09 -16.05
C PRO A 268 18.78 23.47 -16.70
N LEU A 269 19.24 24.51 -16.03
CA LEU A 269 19.37 25.83 -16.65
C LEU A 269 20.35 25.66 -17.82
N LEU A 270 19.85 25.70 -19.07
CA LEU A 270 20.63 25.73 -20.29
C LEU A 270 21.37 27.05 -20.39
#